data_7659b03eb1effba4d94f67a44a0f5be2
#
_entry.id   7659b03eb1effba4d94f67a44a0f5be2
#
_cell.length_a   1.000
_cell.length_b   1.000
_cell.length_c   1.000
_cell.angle_alpha   90.00
_cell.angle_beta   90.00
_cell.angle_gamma   90.00
#
_symmetry.space_group_name_H-M   'P 1'
#
loop_
_entity.id
_entity.type
_entity.pdbx_description
1 polymer ?
#
loop_
_entity_poly.entity_id
_entity_poly.type
_entity_poly.pdbx_seq_one_letter_code
_entity_poly.pdbx_strand_id
1 'polypeptide(L)'
;MKRMINLSSSAVAVALFLGTPAFAQRGHGMGSSGSHPSSSHATSSAKGSEQSVTQKLTDNTKLADRISKLTGMNATSACQGFKNLGQCVAAAHVAKNLDIPGGFTALKDKMLGISPNETSTATSKPMSLGKAIQALDPSANVKAETKKAKQQADQDVKDSGTSS
;
A
#
# COMPACT_ATOMS: atom_id res chain seq x y z
N MET A 1 -1.52 -4.03 -41.49
CA MET A 1 -1.84 -2.68 -41.04
C MET A 1 -0.70 -2.24 -40.10
N LYS A 2 0.12 -1.27 -40.53
CA LYS A 2 1.29 -0.79 -39.77
C LYS A 2 0.82 0.27 -38.77
N ARG A 3 0.97 0.02 -37.45
CA ARG A 3 0.75 1.04 -36.44
C ARG A 3 2.06 1.80 -36.20
N MET A 4 2.03 3.09 -36.52
CA MET A 4 3.13 4.03 -36.26
C MET A 4 3.17 4.35 -34.75
N ILE A 5 4.32 4.13 -34.15
CA ILE A 5 4.60 4.49 -32.76
C ILE A 5 5.15 5.90 -32.78
N ASN A 6 4.39 6.86 -32.22
CA ASN A 6 4.85 8.21 -31.98
C ASN A 6 5.70 8.25 -30.71
N LEU A 7 7.01 8.40 -30.87
CA LEU A 7 7.92 8.76 -29.78
C LEU A 7 7.80 10.26 -29.52
N SER A 8 7.17 10.63 -28.42
CA SER A 8 7.20 11.99 -27.88
C SER A 8 8.29 12.12 -26.83
N SER A 9 9.37 12.80 -27.21
CA SER A 9 10.52 13.08 -26.37
C SER A 9 10.22 14.29 -25.50
N SER A 10 10.01 14.12 -24.20
CA SER A 10 9.88 15.22 -23.24
C SER A 10 11.14 15.35 -22.41
N ALA A 11 11.90 16.40 -22.66
CA ALA A 11 13.04 16.82 -21.87
C ALA A 11 12.57 17.31 -20.49
N VAL A 12 13.04 16.68 -19.41
CA VAL A 12 12.81 17.12 -18.04
C VAL A 12 14.05 17.80 -17.50
N ALA A 13 13.93 19.08 -17.18
CA ALA A 13 14.95 19.88 -16.53
C ALA A 13 15.11 19.44 -15.06
N VAL A 14 16.34 19.11 -14.68
CA VAL A 14 16.74 18.76 -13.30
C VAL A 14 17.07 20.07 -12.57
N ALA A 15 16.27 20.44 -11.58
CA ALA A 15 16.61 21.47 -10.60
C ALA A 15 17.19 20.79 -9.35
N LEU A 16 18.49 20.99 -9.12
CA LEU A 16 19.21 20.60 -7.90
C LEU A 16 18.89 21.60 -6.78
N PHE A 17 18.17 21.17 -5.76
CA PHE A 17 18.09 21.88 -4.48
C PHE A 17 18.92 21.14 -3.42
N LEU A 18 20.09 21.67 -3.16
CA LEU A 18 20.93 21.33 -2.01
C LEU A 18 20.38 22.11 -0.80
N GLY A 19 19.65 21.42 0.06
CA GLY A 19 19.20 21.93 1.35
C GLY A 19 19.53 20.94 2.45
N THR A 20 20.56 21.18 3.22
CA THR A 20 20.91 20.44 4.43
C THR A 20 20.20 21.07 5.64
N PRO A 21 19.36 20.36 6.40
CA PRO A 21 19.05 20.75 7.77
C PRO A 21 19.95 20.00 8.74
N ALA A 22 20.75 20.76 9.48
CA ALA A 22 21.46 20.31 10.67
C ALA A 22 20.44 20.03 11.78
N PHE A 23 20.33 18.79 12.25
CA PHE A 23 19.61 18.46 13.47
C PHE A 23 20.56 18.51 14.66
N ALA A 24 20.36 19.53 15.49
CA ALA A 24 20.98 19.64 16.78
C ALA A 24 20.50 18.54 17.72
N GLN A 25 21.44 17.75 18.20
CA GLN A 25 21.28 16.72 19.21
C GLN A 25 21.34 17.39 20.59
N ARG A 26 20.29 17.23 21.37
CA ARG A 26 20.25 17.63 22.80
C ARG A 26 19.24 16.70 23.47
N GLY A 27 19.54 16.03 24.52
CA GLY A 27 20.33 16.08 25.70
C GLY A 27 19.95 14.92 26.59
N HIS A 28 20.89 14.49 27.40
CA HIS A 28 20.79 13.44 28.39
C HIS A 28 19.73 13.73 29.46
N GLY A 29 18.90 12.72 29.77
CA GLY A 29 18.12 12.67 30.99
C GLY A 29 18.22 11.28 31.59
N MET A 30 19.14 11.12 32.58
CA MET A 30 19.14 9.99 33.52
C MET A 30 17.91 10.14 34.44
N GLY A 31 17.19 9.08 34.69
CA GLY A 31 16.18 9.09 35.74
C GLY A 31 15.30 7.86 35.79
N SER A 32 15.59 7.00 36.73
CA SER A 32 14.65 6.28 37.62
C SER A 32 13.97 5.01 37.11
N SER A 33 14.36 3.95 37.77
CA SER A 33 13.72 2.66 37.89
C SER A 33 12.19 2.77 38.12
N GLY A 34 11.41 2.28 37.16
CA GLY A 34 9.99 2.04 37.31
C GLY A 34 9.67 0.66 36.73
N SER A 35 9.31 -0.27 37.61
CA SER A 35 8.86 -1.60 37.27
C SER A 35 7.63 -1.54 36.37
N HIS A 36 7.79 -1.88 35.10
CA HIS A 36 6.66 -2.03 34.20
C HIS A 36 6.06 -3.44 34.36
N PRO A 37 4.77 -3.58 34.63
CA PRO A 37 4.10 -4.86 34.49
C PRO A 37 4.13 -5.28 33.03
N SER A 38 4.61 -6.50 32.79
CA SER A 38 4.57 -7.16 31.49
C SER A 38 3.13 -7.21 30.98
N SER A 39 2.78 -6.28 30.11
CA SER A 39 1.57 -6.39 29.29
C SER A 39 1.85 -7.45 28.22
N SER A 40 1.33 -8.64 28.48
CA SER A 40 1.19 -9.70 27.47
C SER A 40 0.39 -9.13 26.29
N HIS A 41 1.09 -8.76 25.22
CA HIS A 41 0.44 -8.48 23.95
C HIS A 41 -0.17 -9.75 23.41
N ALA A 42 -1.44 -9.94 23.73
CA ALA A 42 -2.26 -10.99 23.14
C ALA A 42 -2.32 -10.77 21.62
N THR A 43 -1.89 -11.78 20.90
CA THR A 43 -2.00 -11.98 19.46
C THR A 43 -3.47 -12.10 19.04
N SER A 44 -4.21 -10.99 18.95
CA SER A 44 -5.61 -11.01 18.50
C SER A 44 -5.96 -9.90 17.48
N SER A 45 -4.97 -9.46 16.68
CA SER A 45 -5.15 -8.27 15.84
C SER A 45 -5.63 -8.51 14.40
N ALA A 46 -5.71 -9.75 13.92
CA ALA A 46 -6.06 -10.00 12.50
C ALA A 46 -7.58 -9.82 12.25
N LYS A 47 -8.41 -10.34 13.12
CA LYS A 47 -9.88 -10.33 12.94
C LYS A 47 -10.50 -8.95 13.15
N GLY A 48 -9.95 -8.16 14.06
CA GLY A 48 -10.41 -6.79 14.31
C GLY A 48 -10.07 -5.81 13.18
N SER A 49 -8.97 -6.04 12.47
CA SER A 49 -8.53 -5.20 11.36
C SER A 49 -9.42 -5.36 10.12
N GLU A 50 -9.86 -6.58 9.83
CA GLU A 50 -10.74 -6.84 8.66
C GLU A 50 -12.12 -6.22 8.84
N GLN A 51 -12.71 -6.34 10.01
CA GLN A 51 -13.99 -5.70 10.31
C GLN A 51 -13.90 -4.18 10.20
N SER A 52 -12.79 -3.58 10.67
CA SER A 52 -12.59 -2.13 10.56
C SER A 52 -12.43 -1.66 9.11
N VAL A 53 -11.78 -2.43 8.24
CA VAL A 53 -11.63 -2.12 6.81
C VAL A 53 -12.97 -2.19 6.09
N THR A 54 -13.73 -3.26 6.30
CA THR A 54 -15.06 -3.45 5.72
C THR A 54 -16.02 -2.34 6.18
N GLN A 55 -16.04 -2.02 7.47
CA GLN A 55 -16.90 -0.96 8.01
C GLN A 55 -16.58 0.39 7.37
N LYS A 56 -15.30 0.78 7.32
CA LYS A 56 -14.87 2.02 6.68
C LYS A 56 -15.27 2.12 5.20
N LEU A 57 -15.29 1.00 4.47
CA LEU A 57 -15.73 0.95 3.07
C LEU A 57 -17.24 1.06 2.95
N THR A 58 -18.00 0.49 3.88
CA THR A 58 -19.46 0.62 3.92
C THR A 58 -19.87 2.05 4.21
N ASP A 59 -19.18 2.71 5.14
CA ASP A 59 -19.45 4.09 5.54
C ASP A 59 -18.95 5.10 4.50
N ASN A 60 -18.05 4.69 3.60
CA ASN A 60 -17.45 5.56 2.61
C ASN A 60 -17.57 5.02 1.17
N THR A 61 -18.72 5.24 0.57
CA THR A 61 -19.04 4.79 -0.79
C THR A 61 -18.12 5.40 -1.85
N LYS A 62 -17.68 6.67 -1.68
CA LYS A 62 -16.76 7.32 -2.63
C LYS A 62 -15.43 6.60 -2.72
N LEU A 63 -14.89 6.19 -1.56
CA LEU A 63 -13.65 5.43 -1.52
C LEU A 63 -13.83 4.01 -2.05
N ALA A 64 -14.94 3.37 -1.72
CA ALA A 64 -15.30 2.05 -2.26
C ALA A 64 -15.39 2.08 -3.79
N ASP A 65 -16.05 3.08 -4.38
CA ASP A 65 -16.15 3.26 -5.83
C ASP A 65 -14.77 3.48 -6.47
N ARG A 66 -13.91 4.28 -5.83
CA ARG A 66 -12.55 4.52 -6.31
C ARG A 66 -11.72 3.25 -6.33
N ILE A 67 -11.76 2.47 -5.25
CA ILE A 67 -11.07 1.18 -5.17
C ILE A 67 -11.61 0.22 -6.25
N SER A 68 -12.91 0.16 -6.43
CA SER A 68 -13.52 -0.70 -7.45
C SER A 68 -13.06 -0.31 -8.87
N LYS A 69 -12.96 0.99 -9.16
CA LYS A 69 -12.44 1.49 -10.45
C LYS A 69 -10.96 1.18 -10.66
N LEU A 70 -10.15 1.24 -9.59
CA LEU A 70 -8.72 0.94 -9.67
C LEU A 70 -8.45 -0.55 -9.85
N THR A 71 -9.22 -1.40 -9.19
CA THR A 71 -8.97 -2.85 -9.10
C THR A 71 -9.80 -3.68 -10.06
N GLY A 72 -10.91 -3.12 -10.58
CA GLY A 72 -11.92 -3.86 -11.33
C GLY A 72 -12.75 -4.84 -10.50
N MET A 73 -12.66 -4.75 -9.16
CA MET A 73 -13.32 -5.66 -8.21
C MET A 73 -14.19 -4.89 -7.23
N ASN A 74 -15.11 -5.59 -6.55
CA ASN A 74 -15.80 -5.01 -5.40
C ASN A 74 -14.78 -4.59 -4.33
N ALA A 75 -14.93 -3.39 -3.76
CA ALA A 75 -13.97 -2.80 -2.83
C ALA A 75 -13.74 -3.65 -1.57
N THR A 76 -14.78 -4.24 -1.01
CA THR A 76 -14.69 -5.12 0.17
C THR A 76 -13.86 -6.36 -0.16
N SER A 77 -14.14 -7.01 -1.29
CA SER A 77 -13.38 -8.18 -1.76
C SER A 77 -11.92 -7.82 -2.10
N ALA A 78 -11.71 -6.65 -2.71
CA ALA A 78 -10.38 -6.15 -3.02
C ALA A 78 -9.54 -5.95 -1.75
N CYS A 79 -10.12 -5.34 -0.71
CA CYS A 79 -9.40 -4.99 0.52
C CYS A 79 -9.40 -6.07 1.60
N GLN A 80 -10.13 -7.17 1.40
CA GLN A 80 -10.12 -8.30 2.32
C GLN A 80 -8.70 -8.87 2.48
N GLY A 81 -8.30 -9.12 3.73
CA GLY A 81 -6.98 -9.66 4.09
C GLY A 81 -5.90 -8.59 4.31
N PHE A 82 -6.10 -7.34 3.89
CA PHE A 82 -5.16 -6.27 4.20
C PHE A 82 -5.28 -5.81 5.65
N LYS A 83 -4.15 -5.41 6.25
CA LYS A 83 -4.11 -4.94 7.63
C LYS A 83 -4.85 -3.63 7.85
N ASN A 84 -4.89 -2.77 6.85
CA ASN A 84 -5.59 -1.49 6.87
C ASN A 84 -5.94 -1.03 5.46
N LEU A 85 -6.88 -0.07 5.39
CA LEU A 85 -7.42 0.45 4.15
C LEU A 85 -6.36 1.16 3.29
N GLY A 86 -5.48 1.96 3.90
CA GLY A 86 -4.40 2.65 3.17
C GLY A 86 -3.45 1.68 2.44
N GLN A 87 -3.19 0.51 3.02
CA GLN A 87 -2.38 -0.52 2.38
C GLN A 87 -3.09 -1.12 1.15
N CYS A 88 -4.40 -1.36 1.24
CA CYS A 88 -5.21 -1.82 0.11
C CYS A 88 -5.22 -0.79 -1.02
N VAL A 89 -5.50 0.48 -0.71
CA VAL A 89 -5.55 1.57 -1.70
C VAL A 89 -4.19 1.78 -2.35
N ALA A 90 -3.10 1.75 -1.57
CA ALA A 90 -1.75 1.86 -2.13
C ALA A 90 -1.42 0.70 -3.08
N ALA A 91 -1.82 -0.53 -2.74
CA ALA A 91 -1.66 -1.68 -3.64
C ALA A 91 -2.47 -1.53 -4.93
N ALA A 92 -3.70 -1.01 -4.85
CA ALA A 92 -4.53 -0.73 -6.02
C ALA A 92 -3.87 0.30 -6.95
N HIS A 93 -3.31 1.38 -6.41
CA HIS A 93 -2.56 2.36 -7.20
C HIS A 93 -1.31 1.78 -7.85
N VAL A 94 -0.52 0.96 -7.13
CA VAL A 94 0.66 0.30 -7.70
C VAL A 94 0.27 -0.58 -8.87
N ALA A 95 -0.73 -1.44 -8.69
CA ALA A 95 -1.18 -2.35 -9.74
C ALA A 95 -1.59 -1.59 -11.01
N LYS A 96 -2.27 -0.44 -10.84
CA LYS A 96 -2.69 0.42 -11.94
C LYS A 96 -1.53 1.20 -12.56
N ASN A 97 -0.62 1.75 -11.75
CA ASN A 97 0.49 2.59 -12.23
C ASN A 97 1.53 1.79 -13.02
N LEU A 98 1.80 0.56 -12.60
CA LEU A 98 2.82 -0.31 -13.20
C LEU A 98 2.25 -1.28 -14.23
N ASP A 99 0.93 -1.29 -14.43
CA ASP A 99 0.26 -2.28 -15.29
C ASP A 99 0.74 -3.72 -15.01
N ILE A 100 0.76 -4.08 -13.73
CA ILE A 100 1.33 -5.34 -13.25
C ILE A 100 0.69 -6.54 -13.95
N PRO A 101 1.48 -7.49 -14.46
CA PRO A 101 0.97 -8.74 -15.01
C PRO A 101 0.08 -9.48 -13.99
N GLY A 102 -1.16 -9.77 -14.36
CA GLY A 102 -2.18 -10.31 -13.45
C GLY A 102 -2.86 -9.26 -12.55
N GLY A 103 -2.50 -7.99 -12.73
CA GLY A 103 -3.19 -6.85 -12.13
C GLY A 103 -3.12 -6.80 -10.60
N PHE A 104 -4.15 -6.18 -10.02
CA PHE A 104 -4.26 -6.04 -8.57
C PHE A 104 -4.32 -7.39 -7.84
N THR A 105 -4.95 -8.41 -8.43
CA THR A 105 -5.08 -9.74 -7.81
C THR A 105 -3.71 -10.37 -7.60
N ALA A 106 -2.84 -10.38 -8.61
CA ALA A 106 -1.49 -10.93 -8.50
C ALA A 106 -0.66 -10.19 -7.42
N LEU A 107 -0.77 -8.86 -7.35
CA LEU A 107 -0.10 -8.07 -6.33
C LEU A 107 -0.64 -8.38 -4.92
N LYS A 108 -1.96 -8.46 -4.77
CA LYS A 108 -2.63 -8.83 -3.52
C LYS A 108 -2.18 -10.20 -3.03
N ASP A 109 -2.18 -11.19 -3.91
CA ASP A 109 -1.80 -12.57 -3.58
C ASP A 109 -0.35 -12.63 -3.07
N LYS A 110 0.58 -11.95 -3.72
CA LYS A 110 1.96 -11.83 -3.24
C LYS A 110 2.05 -11.14 -1.88
N MET A 111 1.28 -10.08 -1.66
CA MET A 111 1.27 -9.36 -0.39
C MET A 111 0.67 -10.20 0.75
N LEU A 112 -0.36 -10.97 0.48
CA LEU A 112 -1.04 -11.81 1.47
C LEU A 112 -0.41 -13.20 1.61
N GLY A 113 0.50 -13.58 0.73
CA GLY A 113 1.12 -14.90 0.72
C GLY A 113 0.18 -16.00 0.18
N ILE A 114 -0.76 -15.63 -0.68
CA ILE A 114 -1.70 -16.56 -1.32
C ILE A 114 -1.05 -17.10 -2.59
N SER A 115 -1.08 -18.41 -2.80
CA SER A 115 -0.64 -19.00 -4.06
C SER A 115 -1.77 -18.97 -5.10
N PRO A 116 -1.47 -18.67 -6.38
CA PRO A 116 -2.50 -18.46 -7.41
C PRO A 116 -3.38 -19.70 -7.68
N ASN A 117 -2.97 -20.87 -7.24
CA ASN A 117 -3.71 -22.14 -7.40
C ASN A 117 -4.51 -22.56 -6.17
N GLU A 118 -4.55 -21.75 -5.12
CA GLU A 118 -5.20 -22.12 -3.86
C GLU A 118 -6.24 -21.11 -3.45
N THR A 119 -7.41 -21.59 -3.11
CA THR A 119 -8.57 -20.80 -2.74
C THR A 119 -8.34 -20.11 -1.40
N SER A 120 -7.84 -18.87 -1.42
CA SER A 120 -7.78 -17.93 -0.28
C SER A 120 -6.98 -18.37 0.96
N THR A 121 -6.21 -19.45 0.89
CA THR A 121 -5.38 -19.90 2.02
C THR A 121 -3.95 -19.40 1.83
N ALA A 122 -3.42 -18.70 2.84
CA ALA A 122 -2.03 -18.24 2.83
C ALA A 122 -1.09 -19.44 2.94
N THR A 123 -0.39 -19.78 1.87
CA THR A 123 0.60 -20.89 1.80
C THR A 123 2.02 -20.39 1.79
N SER A 124 2.20 -19.09 1.54
CA SER A 124 3.49 -18.43 1.51
C SER A 124 3.56 -17.31 2.56
N LYS A 125 4.77 -16.89 2.90
CA LYS A 125 4.95 -15.77 3.83
C LYS A 125 4.47 -14.47 3.21
N PRO A 126 3.59 -13.69 3.88
CA PRO A 126 3.16 -12.38 3.41
C PRO A 126 4.34 -11.45 3.15
N MET A 127 4.24 -10.64 2.10
CA MET A 127 5.28 -9.71 1.67
C MET A 127 4.85 -8.26 1.88
N SER A 128 5.83 -7.36 2.05
CA SER A 128 5.57 -5.93 1.96
C SER A 128 5.25 -5.54 0.52
N LEU A 129 4.53 -4.42 0.32
CA LEU A 129 4.20 -3.88 -1.00
C LEU A 129 5.45 -3.77 -1.89
N GLY A 130 6.56 -3.22 -1.35
CA GLY A 130 7.80 -3.10 -2.12
C GLY A 130 8.40 -4.44 -2.58
N LYS A 131 8.36 -5.47 -1.72
CA LYS A 131 8.82 -6.82 -2.11
C LYS A 131 7.90 -7.47 -3.13
N ALA A 132 6.59 -7.26 -3.02
CA ALA A 132 5.63 -7.77 -3.98
C ALA A 132 5.79 -7.11 -5.37
N ILE A 133 6.04 -5.79 -5.42
CA ILE A 133 6.40 -5.08 -6.66
C ILE A 133 7.65 -5.71 -7.28
N GLN A 134 8.72 -5.84 -6.52
CA GLN A 134 9.99 -6.38 -7.02
C GLN A 134 9.86 -7.82 -7.54
N ALA A 135 8.96 -8.61 -6.95
CA ALA A 135 8.71 -9.98 -7.38
C ALA A 135 7.90 -10.06 -8.69
N LEU A 136 7.03 -9.09 -8.96
CA LEU A 136 6.15 -9.06 -10.13
C LEU A 136 6.71 -8.20 -11.28
N ASP A 137 7.42 -7.13 -10.95
CA ASP A 137 8.12 -6.25 -11.88
C ASP A 137 9.50 -5.89 -11.32
N PRO A 138 10.52 -6.71 -11.62
CA PRO A 138 11.90 -6.45 -11.17
C PRO A 138 12.52 -5.18 -11.75
N SER A 139 11.98 -4.65 -12.85
CA SER A 139 12.45 -3.43 -13.51
C SER A 139 11.90 -2.15 -12.89
N ALA A 140 10.84 -2.24 -12.09
CA ALA A 140 10.20 -1.10 -11.47
C ALA A 140 11.09 -0.39 -10.44
N ASN A 141 11.02 0.93 -10.39
CA ASN A 141 11.61 1.69 -9.30
C ASN A 141 10.74 1.56 -8.04
N VAL A 142 10.94 0.46 -7.30
CA VAL A 142 10.14 0.09 -6.12
C VAL A 142 9.98 1.23 -5.11
N LYS A 143 11.07 1.98 -4.84
CA LYS A 143 11.04 3.08 -3.87
C LYS A 143 10.17 4.24 -4.34
N ALA A 144 10.30 4.62 -5.59
CA ALA A 144 9.51 5.71 -6.19
C ALA A 144 8.04 5.32 -6.26
N GLU A 145 7.72 4.12 -6.76
CA GLU A 145 6.34 3.66 -6.92
C GLU A 145 5.64 3.43 -5.58
N THR A 146 6.33 2.85 -4.59
CA THR A 146 5.75 2.72 -3.24
C THR A 146 5.45 4.09 -2.61
N LYS A 147 6.35 5.07 -2.78
CA LYS A 147 6.13 6.44 -2.27
C LYS A 147 4.94 7.10 -2.97
N LYS A 148 4.90 7.04 -4.29
CA LYS A 148 3.81 7.59 -5.11
C LYS A 148 2.46 6.98 -4.74
N ALA A 149 2.40 5.65 -4.66
CA ALA A 149 1.17 4.94 -4.31
C ALA A 149 0.67 5.26 -2.90
N LYS A 150 1.57 5.43 -1.93
CA LYS A 150 1.18 5.89 -0.59
C LYS A 150 0.59 7.29 -0.62
N GLN A 151 1.22 8.23 -1.32
CA GLN A 151 0.69 9.58 -1.45
C GLN A 151 -0.69 9.61 -2.12
N GLN A 152 -0.90 8.80 -3.16
CA GLN A 152 -2.20 8.65 -3.82
C GLN A 152 -3.23 8.03 -2.86
N ALA A 153 -2.85 7.01 -2.09
CA ALA A 153 -3.74 6.40 -1.10
C ALA A 153 -4.14 7.38 0.01
N ASP A 154 -3.18 8.13 0.54
CA ASP A 154 -3.43 9.14 1.57
C ASP A 154 -4.36 10.24 1.03
N GLN A 155 -4.17 10.66 -0.22
CA GLN A 155 -5.05 11.62 -0.88
C GLN A 155 -6.46 11.06 -1.07
N ASP A 156 -6.58 9.83 -1.56
CA ASP A 156 -7.89 9.18 -1.75
C ASP A 156 -8.67 9.05 -0.45
N VAL A 157 -7.99 8.64 0.62
CA VAL A 157 -8.59 8.54 1.96
C VAL A 157 -9.04 9.92 2.45
N LYS A 158 -8.21 10.94 2.28
CA LYS A 158 -8.52 12.32 2.67
C LYS A 158 -9.70 12.89 1.88
N ASP A 159 -9.68 12.76 0.55
CA ASP A 159 -10.73 13.28 -0.34
C ASP A 159 -12.07 12.58 -0.12
N SER A 160 -12.03 11.36 0.37
CA SER A 160 -13.23 10.59 0.71
C SER A 160 -13.81 10.94 2.08
N GLY A 161 -13.12 11.77 2.89
CA GLY A 161 -13.55 12.13 4.24
C GLY A 161 -13.35 11.04 5.29
N THR A 162 -12.61 9.98 4.97
CA THR A 162 -12.28 8.92 5.92
C THR A 162 -10.96 9.26 6.62
N SER A 163 -11.00 9.56 7.90
CA SER A 163 -9.79 9.67 8.71
C SER A 163 -9.18 8.27 8.91
N SER A 164 -7.88 8.17 8.73
CA SER A 164 -7.11 6.92 8.92
C SER A 164 -6.97 6.58 10.39
#